data_65479057cd1e19e73334606c7f25ecf9
#
_entry.id   65479057cd1e19e73334606c7f25ecf9
#
_cell.length_a   1.000
_cell.length_b   1.000
_cell.length_c   1.000
_cell.angle_alpha   90.00
_cell.angle_beta   90.00
_cell.angle_gamma   90.00
#
_symmetry.space_group_name_H-M   'P 1'
#
loop_
_entity.id
_entity.type
_entity.pdbx_description
1 polymer ?
#
loop_
_entity_poly.entity_id
_entity_poly.type
_entity_poly.pdbx_seq_one_letter_code
_entity_poly.pdbx_strand_id
1 'polypeptide(L)'
;MDIEMNRLIIRKHGVIGMALRKARASDLTRVMEIKESVVPLMIESGNTQWSEDYPDLERFKEDLRMETLYVFEEEGCIKGFAVVDDDHPYPYDDIPWELTRADSRALHRMAVDPAYQGNGISTGMMEEIEDMLIEKGIKGIHTDTSLENEKMQYQFEKNEFEFKGKLNLDDNLDDWYVTYEKVFEDDGID
;
A
#
# COMPACT_ATOMS: atom_id res chain seq x y z
N MET A 1 -24.46 29.28 -9.73
CA MET A 1 -23.15 29.98 -9.79
C MET A 1 -22.38 29.43 -8.62
N ASP A 2 -21.88 28.18 -8.85
CA ASP A 2 -21.26 27.35 -7.81
C ASP A 2 -19.78 27.71 -7.73
N ILE A 3 -19.41 28.24 -6.60
CA ILE A 3 -18.01 28.48 -6.25
C ILE A 3 -17.52 27.17 -5.66
N GLU A 4 -16.88 26.34 -6.48
CA GLU A 4 -15.99 25.29 -6.00
C GLU A 4 -14.87 25.95 -5.20
N MET A 5 -15.04 25.91 -3.91
CA MET A 5 -14.02 26.36 -2.98
C MET A 5 -12.94 25.29 -2.94
N ASN A 6 -11.92 25.51 -3.76
CA ASN A 6 -10.68 24.74 -3.80
C ASN A 6 -10.07 24.77 -2.38
N ARG A 7 -10.37 23.75 -1.57
CA ARG A 7 -9.72 23.54 -0.28
C ARG A 7 -8.28 23.16 -0.56
N LEU A 8 -7.42 24.15 -0.52
CA LEU A 8 -5.99 23.96 -0.42
C LEU A 8 -5.71 23.34 0.96
N ILE A 9 -5.71 22.02 1.04
CA ILE A 9 -5.25 21.29 2.23
C ILE A 9 -3.77 21.62 2.35
N ILE A 10 -3.39 22.33 3.37
CA ILE A 10 -1.98 22.57 3.72
C ILE A 10 -1.46 21.22 4.23
N ARG A 11 -0.83 20.47 3.34
CA ARG A 11 -0.19 19.17 3.65
C ARG A 11 0.96 19.42 4.62
N LYS A 12 0.93 18.77 5.77
CA LYS A 12 1.94 18.94 6.83
C LYS A 12 3.35 18.53 6.39
N HIS A 13 3.53 17.67 5.36
CA HIS A 13 4.84 17.23 4.84
C HIS A 13 4.82 16.74 3.37
N GLY A 14 3.84 17.08 2.57
CA GLY A 14 3.71 16.58 1.20
C GLY A 14 4.71 17.19 0.24
N VAL A 15 5.37 16.36 -0.55
CA VAL A 15 6.13 16.81 -1.73
C VAL A 15 5.14 17.44 -2.71
N ILE A 16 5.36 18.70 -3.08
CA ILE A 16 4.46 19.47 -3.95
C ILE A 16 4.35 18.76 -5.30
N GLY A 17 3.12 18.37 -5.70
CA GLY A 17 2.85 17.79 -7.02
C GLY A 17 2.63 16.29 -7.07
N MET A 18 2.73 15.57 -5.97
CA MET A 18 2.41 14.13 -5.88
C MET A 18 0.94 13.91 -5.56
N ALA A 19 0.33 12.90 -6.19
CA ALA A 19 -1.05 12.54 -5.93
C ALA A 19 -1.28 11.02 -6.02
N LEU A 20 -2.01 10.48 -5.03
CA LEU A 20 -2.61 9.16 -5.12
C LEU A 20 -3.93 9.27 -5.89
N ARG A 21 -4.14 8.38 -6.86
CA ARG A 21 -5.41 8.27 -7.58
C ARG A 21 -5.73 6.83 -7.92
N LYS A 22 -7.00 6.53 -8.14
CA LYS A 22 -7.38 5.24 -8.71
C LYS A 22 -6.69 5.03 -10.06
N ALA A 23 -6.23 3.79 -10.28
CA ALA A 23 -5.64 3.40 -11.56
C ALA A 23 -6.69 3.38 -12.67
N ARG A 24 -6.23 3.56 -13.90
CA ARG A 24 -7.00 3.44 -15.14
C ARG A 24 -6.43 2.29 -15.96
N ALA A 25 -7.20 1.78 -16.92
CA ALA A 25 -6.71 0.72 -17.80
C ALA A 25 -5.42 1.10 -18.56
N SER A 26 -5.24 2.38 -18.89
CA SER A 26 -4.01 2.90 -19.50
C SER A 26 -2.77 2.82 -18.61
N ASP A 27 -2.94 2.72 -17.29
CA ASP A 27 -1.83 2.69 -16.34
C ASP A 27 -1.23 1.28 -16.16
N LEU A 28 -1.97 0.23 -16.56
CA LEU A 28 -1.57 -1.16 -16.36
C LEU A 28 -0.21 -1.50 -16.95
N THR A 29 0.13 -0.93 -18.11
CA THR A 29 1.46 -1.11 -18.72
C THR A 29 2.54 -0.61 -17.77
N ARG A 30 2.35 0.58 -17.19
CA ARG A 30 3.32 1.17 -16.27
C ARG A 30 3.39 0.42 -14.93
N VAL A 31 2.27 -0.06 -14.43
CA VAL A 31 2.20 -0.90 -13.22
C VAL A 31 3.03 -2.19 -13.43
N MET A 32 2.88 -2.85 -14.59
CA MET A 32 3.67 -4.03 -14.93
C MET A 32 5.16 -3.72 -15.06
N GLU A 33 5.55 -2.63 -15.71
CA GLU A 33 6.96 -2.20 -15.81
C GLU A 33 7.58 -2.00 -14.41
N ILE A 34 6.87 -1.36 -13.49
CA ILE A 34 7.33 -1.20 -12.11
C ILE A 34 7.47 -2.58 -11.45
N LYS A 35 6.45 -3.45 -11.55
CA LYS A 35 6.49 -4.81 -11.01
C LYS A 35 7.71 -5.58 -11.54
N GLU A 36 7.92 -5.59 -12.85
CA GLU A 36 9.03 -6.26 -13.49
C GLU A 36 10.40 -5.72 -13.06
N SER A 37 10.48 -4.44 -12.73
CA SER A 37 11.73 -3.80 -12.26
C SER A 37 12.03 -4.09 -10.78
N VAL A 38 11.02 -4.34 -9.93
CA VAL A 38 11.24 -4.62 -8.50
C VAL A 38 11.47 -6.10 -8.21
N VAL A 39 10.86 -7.02 -8.97
CA VAL A 39 10.96 -8.46 -8.72
C VAL A 39 12.40 -8.98 -8.67
N PRO A 40 13.30 -8.65 -9.61
CA PRO A 40 14.70 -9.09 -9.53
C PRO A 40 15.41 -8.61 -8.26
N LEU A 41 15.13 -7.38 -7.81
CA LEU A 41 15.71 -6.82 -6.60
C LEU A 41 15.17 -7.48 -5.33
N MET A 42 13.89 -7.89 -5.34
CA MET A 42 13.29 -8.66 -4.25
C MET A 42 13.98 -10.03 -4.15
N ILE A 43 14.08 -10.75 -5.25
CA ILE A 43 14.72 -12.08 -5.29
C ILE A 43 16.19 -11.99 -4.83
N GLU A 44 16.93 -10.99 -5.29
CA GLU A 44 18.33 -10.76 -4.87
C GLU A 44 18.46 -10.54 -3.36
N SER A 45 17.46 -9.94 -2.74
CA SER A 45 17.40 -9.72 -1.27
C SER A 45 16.88 -10.93 -0.49
N GLY A 46 16.54 -12.05 -1.16
CA GLY A 46 15.96 -13.24 -0.53
C GLY A 46 14.43 -13.18 -0.35
N ASN A 47 13.79 -12.11 -0.77
CA ASN A 47 12.34 -12.01 -0.73
C ASN A 47 11.71 -12.63 -1.97
N THR A 48 11.00 -13.74 -1.78
CA THR A 48 10.34 -14.52 -2.85
C THR A 48 8.82 -14.31 -2.88
N GLN A 49 8.29 -13.33 -2.15
CA GLN A 49 6.86 -13.02 -2.09
C GLN A 49 6.27 -12.70 -3.47
N TRP A 50 7.06 -12.08 -4.35
CA TRP A 50 6.73 -11.86 -5.75
C TRP A 50 7.67 -12.63 -6.67
N SER A 51 7.19 -12.95 -7.87
CA SER A 51 7.93 -13.68 -8.91
C SER A 51 7.66 -13.08 -10.30
N GLU A 52 8.27 -13.67 -11.32
CA GLU A 52 7.95 -13.31 -12.71
C GLU A 52 6.45 -13.53 -13.01
N ASP A 53 5.85 -14.58 -12.44
CA ASP A 53 4.47 -14.98 -12.66
C ASP A 53 3.47 -14.36 -11.66
N TYR A 54 3.93 -13.74 -10.56
CA TYR A 54 3.05 -13.15 -9.55
C TYR A 54 3.61 -11.84 -8.96
N PRO A 55 2.77 -10.79 -8.78
CA PRO A 55 1.41 -10.65 -9.35
C PRO A 55 1.47 -10.51 -10.88
N ASP A 56 0.55 -11.18 -11.57
CA ASP A 56 0.45 -11.11 -13.03
C ASP A 56 -0.47 -9.99 -13.51
N LEU A 57 -0.56 -9.80 -14.84
CA LEU A 57 -1.42 -8.79 -15.44
C LEU A 57 -2.92 -9.04 -15.14
N GLU A 58 -3.35 -10.30 -15.06
CA GLU A 58 -4.76 -10.62 -14.81
C GLU A 58 -5.14 -10.25 -13.37
N ARG A 59 -4.24 -10.44 -12.40
CA ARG A 59 -4.43 -9.99 -11.03
C ARG A 59 -4.60 -8.47 -10.95
N PHE A 60 -3.75 -7.70 -11.63
CA PHE A 60 -3.89 -6.24 -11.66
C PHE A 60 -5.14 -5.76 -12.42
N LYS A 61 -5.58 -6.48 -13.43
CA LYS A 61 -6.87 -6.21 -14.09
C LYS A 61 -8.06 -6.47 -13.16
N GLU A 62 -7.95 -7.47 -12.29
CA GLU A 62 -8.97 -7.72 -11.27
C GLU A 62 -9.00 -6.59 -10.23
N ASP A 63 -7.85 -6.21 -9.70
CA ASP A 63 -7.72 -5.08 -8.77
C ASP A 63 -8.26 -3.78 -9.40
N LEU A 64 -8.04 -3.57 -10.70
CA LEU A 64 -8.61 -2.45 -11.45
C LEU A 64 -10.14 -2.52 -11.55
N ARG A 65 -10.70 -3.70 -11.84
CA ARG A 65 -12.18 -3.91 -11.91
C ARG A 65 -12.85 -3.69 -10.55
N MET A 66 -12.18 -4.08 -9.48
CA MET A 66 -12.63 -3.87 -8.11
C MET A 66 -12.42 -2.44 -7.62
N GLU A 67 -11.75 -1.59 -8.43
CA GLU A 67 -11.41 -0.21 -8.09
C GLU A 67 -10.50 -0.07 -6.85
N THR A 68 -9.69 -1.09 -6.58
CA THR A 68 -8.78 -1.19 -5.42
C THR A 68 -7.34 -0.87 -5.75
N LEU A 69 -6.98 -0.83 -7.05
CA LEU A 69 -5.65 -0.44 -7.52
C LEU A 69 -5.51 1.08 -7.58
N TYR A 70 -4.50 1.59 -6.90
CA TYR A 70 -4.11 3.00 -6.89
C TYR A 70 -2.74 3.19 -7.49
N VAL A 71 -2.51 4.30 -8.15
CA VAL A 71 -1.19 4.73 -8.64
C VAL A 71 -0.79 6.04 -7.98
N PHE A 72 0.52 6.19 -7.76
CA PHE A 72 1.12 7.38 -7.21
C PHE A 72 1.85 8.13 -8.31
N GLU A 73 1.32 9.29 -8.67
CA GLU A 73 1.73 10.07 -9.82
C GLU A 73 2.32 11.41 -9.40
N GLU A 74 3.42 11.80 -10.03
CA GLU A 74 4.00 13.13 -9.91
C GLU A 74 4.37 13.63 -11.30
N GLU A 75 3.91 14.84 -11.65
CA GLU A 75 4.16 15.48 -12.94
C GLU A 75 3.82 14.60 -14.15
N GLY A 76 2.74 13.81 -14.05
CA GLY A 76 2.30 12.91 -15.11
C GLY A 76 3.09 11.59 -15.20
N CYS A 77 4.02 11.34 -14.27
CA CYS A 77 4.81 10.11 -14.19
C CYS A 77 4.37 9.25 -13.02
N ILE A 78 3.92 8.02 -13.27
CA ILE A 78 3.59 7.05 -12.22
C ILE A 78 4.91 6.50 -11.65
N LYS A 79 5.10 6.70 -10.34
CA LYS A 79 6.31 6.31 -9.59
C LYS A 79 6.11 5.10 -8.70
N GLY A 80 4.86 4.73 -8.43
CA GLY A 80 4.50 3.59 -7.60
C GLY A 80 3.03 3.23 -7.73
N PHE A 81 2.67 2.13 -7.12
CA PHE A 81 1.29 1.67 -7.02
C PHE A 81 1.06 0.93 -5.70
N ALA A 82 -0.20 0.80 -5.32
CA ALA A 82 -0.65 0.01 -4.19
C ALA A 82 -2.06 -0.50 -4.42
N VAL A 83 -2.43 -1.60 -3.77
CA VAL A 83 -3.80 -2.09 -3.70
C VAL A 83 -4.31 -1.88 -2.28
N VAL A 84 -5.48 -1.26 -2.18
CA VAL A 84 -6.15 -0.97 -0.90
C VAL A 84 -7.59 -1.43 -0.99
N ASP A 85 -7.97 -2.39 -0.18
CA ASP A 85 -9.30 -3.02 -0.21
C ASP A 85 -9.81 -3.43 1.18
N ASP A 86 -10.94 -4.13 1.24
CA ASP A 86 -11.53 -4.72 2.44
C ASP A 86 -11.34 -6.25 2.52
N ASP A 87 -10.54 -6.81 1.60
CA ASP A 87 -10.21 -8.23 1.58
C ASP A 87 -9.08 -8.53 2.55
N HIS A 88 -9.44 -8.91 3.78
CA HIS A 88 -8.47 -9.39 4.76
C HIS A 88 -8.34 -10.90 4.63
N PRO A 89 -7.14 -11.46 4.37
CA PRO A 89 -6.93 -12.90 4.31
C PRO A 89 -7.43 -13.62 5.58
N TYR A 90 -7.95 -14.85 5.43
CA TYR A 90 -8.47 -15.63 6.56
C TYR A 90 -7.46 -15.75 7.74
N PRO A 91 -6.14 -15.98 7.51
CA PRO A 91 -5.18 -16.05 8.60
C PRO A 91 -5.03 -14.78 9.44
N TYR A 92 -5.56 -13.64 8.96
CA TYR A 92 -5.62 -12.40 9.76
C TYR A 92 -6.52 -12.53 10.98
N ASP A 93 -7.46 -13.49 11.02
CA ASP A 93 -8.34 -13.71 12.19
C ASP A 93 -7.58 -14.17 13.44
N ASP A 94 -6.38 -14.72 13.26
CA ASP A 94 -5.51 -15.19 14.36
C ASP A 94 -4.58 -14.09 14.90
N ILE A 95 -4.57 -12.91 14.29
CA ILE A 95 -3.72 -11.79 14.69
C ILE A 95 -4.47 -10.86 15.66
N PRO A 96 -3.83 -10.41 16.75
CA PRO A 96 -4.46 -9.53 17.74
C PRO A 96 -4.52 -8.07 17.27
N TRP A 97 -5.29 -7.82 16.20
CA TRP A 97 -5.54 -6.47 15.71
C TRP A 97 -6.27 -5.63 16.75
N GLU A 98 -6.00 -4.33 16.78
CA GLU A 98 -6.75 -3.37 17.57
C GLU A 98 -8.07 -2.99 16.88
N LEU A 99 -8.03 -2.82 15.57
CA LEU A 99 -9.20 -2.47 14.76
C LEU A 99 -9.91 -3.73 14.21
N THR A 100 -11.21 -3.60 14.05
CA THR A 100 -11.99 -4.61 13.33
C THR A 100 -11.80 -4.52 11.82
N ARG A 101 -12.14 -5.58 11.08
CA ARG A 101 -12.16 -5.56 9.59
C ARG A 101 -13.05 -4.44 9.03
N ALA A 102 -14.13 -4.09 9.72
CA ALA A 102 -15.04 -3.03 9.30
C ALA A 102 -14.43 -1.63 9.44
N ASP A 103 -13.60 -1.43 10.46
CA ASP A 103 -12.95 -0.17 10.78
C ASP A 103 -11.61 0.05 10.03
N SER A 104 -11.08 -0.98 9.37
CA SER A 104 -9.78 -0.96 8.68
C SER A 104 -9.89 -1.27 7.20
N ARG A 105 -8.78 -1.09 6.49
CA ARG A 105 -8.56 -1.60 5.13
C ARG A 105 -7.25 -2.36 5.07
N ALA A 106 -7.17 -3.32 4.16
CA ALA A 106 -5.94 -4.04 3.90
C ALA A 106 -5.12 -3.32 2.83
N LEU A 107 -3.82 -3.14 3.09
CA LEU A 107 -2.86 -2.63 2.12
C LEU A 107 -2.07 -3.80 1.55
N HIS A 108 -2.19 -4.00 0.25
CA HIS A 108 -1.56 -5.07 -0.49
C HIS A 108 -0.70 -4.54 -1.64
N ARG A 109 0.18 -5.39 -2.17
CA ARG A 109 0.89 -5.20 -3.45
C ARG A 109 1.41 -3.77 -3.67
N MET A 110 2.09 -3.20 -2.66
CA MET A 110 2.69 -1.89 -2.76
C MET A 110 4.10 -1.98 -3.37
N ALA A 111 4.37 -1.16 -4.38
CA ALA A 111 5.70 -1.04 -4.98
C ALA A 111 6.02 0.38 -5.43
N VAL A 112 7.30 0.74 -5.35
CA VAL A 112 7.87 1.98 -5.87
C VAL A 112 8.92 1.63 -6.92
N ASP A 113 8.86 2.29 -8.07
CA ASP A 113 9.86 2.15 -9.13
C ASP A 113 11.27 2.39 -8.56
N PRO A 114 12.21 1.44 -8.76
CA PRO A 114 13.57 1.55 -8.28
C PRO A 114 14.28 2.85 -8.63
N ALA A 115 13.94 3.45 -9.79
CA ALA A 115 14.50 4.73 -10.21
C ALA A 115 14.17 5.91 -9.28
N TYR A 116 13.11 5.77 -8.48
CA TYR A 116 12.62 6.81 -7.55
C TYR A 116 12.72 6.42 -6.08
N GLN A 117 13.27 5.26 -5.76
CA GLN A 117 13.49 4.85 -4.36
C GLN A 117 14.49 5.78 -3.67
N GLY A 118 14.36 5.90 -2.33
CA GLY A 118 15.20 6.80 -1.54
C GLY A 118 14.73 8.26 -1.51
N ASN A 119 13.73 8.64 -2.30
CA ASN A 119 13.21 10.02 -2.40
C ASN A 119 11.91 10.24 -1.58
N GLY A 120 11.60 9.37 -0.62
CA GLY A 120 10.42 9.50 0.24
C GLY A 120 9.10 9.05 -0.42
N ILE A 121 9.13 8.48 -1.64
CA ILE A 121 7.93 8.08 -2.38
C ILE A 121 7.05 7.10 -1.58
N SER A 122 7.64 6.07 -0.95
CA SER A 122 6.85 5.10 -0.16
C SER A 122 6.17 5.74 1.04
N THR A 123 6.84 6.65 1.73
CA THR A 123 6.25 7.44 2.83
C THR A 123 5.10 8.29 2.31
N GLY A 124 5.32 9.06 1.22
CA GLY A 124 4.25 9.87 0.64
C GLY A 124 3.05 9.05 0.14
N MET A 125 3.28 7.83 -0.39
CA MET A 125 2.18 6.92 -0.75
C MET A 125 1.37 6.50 0.48
N MET A 126 2.02 6.15 1.60
CA MET A 126 1.34 5.75 2.83
C MET A 126 0.55 6.92 3.44
N GLU A 127 1.11 8.13 3.45
CA GLU A 127 0.43 9.34 3.91
C GLU A 127 -0.83 9.65 3.06
N GLU A 128 -0.73 9.58 1.73
CA GLU A 128 -1.86 9.81 0.83
C GLU A 128 -2.95 8.72 0.96
N ILE A 129 -2.55 7.46 1.21
CA ILE A 129 -3.50 6.37 1.49
C ILE A 129 -4.21 6.62 2.81
N GLU A 130 -3.50 7.01 3.86
CA GLU A 130 -4.05 7.37 5.16
C GLU A 130 -5.07 8.49 5.03
N ASP A 131 -4.70 9.61 4.41
CA ASP A 131 -5.60 10.76 4.17
C ASP A 131 -6.88 10.32 3.44
N MET A 132 -6.72 9.54 2.36
CA MET A 132 -7.86 9.00 1.59
C MET A 132 -8.77 8.12 2.45
N LEU A 133 -8.23 7.32 3.34
CA LEU A 133 -8.99 6.40 4.19
C LEU A 133 -9.68 7.16 5.33
N ILE A 134 -9.04 8.14 5.94
CA ILE A 134 -9.64 9.05 6.94
C ILE A 134 -10.85 9.77 6.34
N GLU A 135 -10.75 10.31 5.11
CA GLU A 135 -11.86 10.94 4.41
C GLU A 135 -13.06 10.01 4.20
N LYS A 136 -12.82 8.69 4.14
CA LYS A 136 -13.85 7.65 4.02
C LYS A 136 -14.37 7.14 5.37
N GLY A 137 -13.90 7.70 6.48
CA GLY A 137 -14.27 7.28 7.83
C GLY A 137 -13.66 5.96 8.28
N ILE A 138 -12.59 5.51 7.62
CA ILE A 138 -11.80 4.34 8.00
C ILE A 138 -10.79 4.76 9.08
N LYS A 139 -10.54 3.88 10.04
CA LYS A 139 -9.75 4.20 11.23
C LYS A 139 -8.32 3.66 11.20
N GLY A 140 -7.98 2.82 10.22
CA GLY A 140 -6.62 2.30 10.11
C GLY A 140 -6.39 1.33 8.98
N ILE A 141 -5.17 0.81 8.94
CA ILE A 141 -4.65 -0.08 7.90
C ILE A 141 -4.11 -1.35 8.55
N HIS A 142 -4.49 -2.50 8.02
CA HIS A 142 -3.83 -3.78 8.23
C HIS A 142 -2.96 -4.12 7.02
N THR A 143 -1.80 -4.70 7.24
CA THR A 143 -0.92 -5.13 6.16
C THR A 143 0.00 -6.25 6.61
N ASP A 144 0.61 -6.91 5.64
CA ASP A 144 1.65 -7.91 5.86
C ASP A 144 2.79 -7.76 4.84
N THR A 145 3.89 -8.37 5.16
CA THR A 145 4.99 -8.57 4.22
C THR A 145 5.78 -9.82 4.59
N SER A 146 6.53 -10.37 3.62
CA SER A 146 7.43 -11.51 3.88
C SER A 146 8.41 -11.18 5.03
N LEU A 147 8.71 -12.19 5.84
CA LEU A 147 9.71 -12.08 6.91
C LEU A 147 11.09 -11.64 6.38
N GLU A 148 11.42 -12.00 5.14
CA GLU A 148 12.68 -11.64 4.47
C GLU A 148 12.67 -10.23 3.91
N ASN A 149 11.51 -9.55 3.88
CA ASN A 149 11.40 -8.19 3.36
C ASN A 149 11.70 -7.13 4.42
N GLU A 150 12.94 -7.15 4.94
CA GLU A 150 13.39 -6.19 5.98
C GLU A 150 13.21 -4.73 5.54
N LYS A 151 13.33 -4.45 4.24
CA LYS A 151 13.15 -3.10 3.70
C LYS A 151 11.71 -2.60 3.89
N MET A 152 10.71 -3.46 3.64
CA MET A 152 9.32 -3.05 3.80
C MET A 152 8.92 -2.99 5.28
N GLN A 153 9.43 -3.90 6.11
CA GLN A 153 9.26 -3.85 7.56
C GLN A 153 9.76 -2.51 8.12
N TYR A 154 10.99 -2.09 7.73
CA TYR A 154 11.52 -0.78 8.11
C TYR A 154 10.63 0.38 7.63
N GLN A 155 10.05 0.30 6.41
CA GLN A 155 9.15 1.33 5.92
C GLN A 155 7.86 1.39 6.75
N PHE A 156 7.29 0.25 7.14
CA PHE A 156 6.11 0.23 8.01
C PHE A 156 6.41 0.85 9.37
N GLU A 157 7.47 0.43 10.04
CA GLU A 157 7.87 0.97 11.36
C GLU A 157 8.15 2.48 11.29
N LYS A 158 8.86 2.94 10.26
CA LYS A 158 9.14 4.36 10.04
C LYS A 158 7.87 5.20 9.84
N ASN A 159 6.81 4.61 9.28
CA ASN A 159 5.52 5.25 9.05
C ASN A 159 4.50 4.91 10.15
N GLU A 160 4.98 4.56 11.34
CA GLU A 160 4.19 4.39 12.58
C GLU A 160 3.21 3.20 12.54
N PHE A 161 3.50 2.21 11.69
CA PHE A 161 2.82 0.93 11.78
C PHE A 161 3.41 0.10 12.92
N GLU A 162 2.55 -0.53 13.71
CA GLU A 162 2.92 -1.40 14.80
C GLU A 162 2.93 -2.87 14.36
N PHE A 163 3.97 -3.60 14.74
CA PHE A 163 4.02 -5.06 14.55
C PHE A 163 2.94 -5.74 15.40
N LYS A 164 2.14 -6.62 14.79
CA LYS A 164 1.04 -7.34 15.47
C LYS A 164 1.26 -8.85 15.58
N GLY A 165 2.09 -9.45 14.72
CA GLY A 165 2.35 -10.89 14.79
C GLY A 165 2.96 -11.47 13.53
N LYS A 166 3.00 -12.80 13.48
CA LYS A 166 3.45 -13.58 12.33
C LYS A 166 2.37 -14.56 11.93
N LEU A 167 2.28 -14.83 10.64
CA LEU A 167 1.36 -15.81 10.07
C LEU A 167 1.92 -16.48 8.82
N ASN A 168 1.29 -17.58 8.40
CA ASN A 168 1.46 -18.13 7.07
C ASN A 168 0.22 -17.77 6.24
N LEU A 169 0.42 -17.30 5.02
CA LEU A 169 -0.67 -16.98 4.09
C LEU A 169 -1.01 -18.10 3.14
N ASP A 170 -0.11 -19.06 2.98
CA ASP A 170 -0.22 -20.17 2.04
C ASP A 170 0.12 -21.51 2.71
N ASP A 171 0.02 -22.59 1.94
CA ASP A 171 0.27 -23.94 2.41
C ASP A 171 1.77 -24.26 2.62
N ASN A 172 2.67 -23.33 2.28
CA ASN A 172 4.09 -23.46 2.53
C ASN A 172 4.43 -23.01 3.95
N LEU A 173 4.56 -23.99 4.86
CA LEU A 173 4.82 -23.73 6.28
C LEU A 173 6.18 -23.07 6.57
N ASP A 174 7.07 -22.98 5.58
CA ASP A 174 8.36 -22.32 5.69
C ASP A 174 8.29 -20.81 5.34
N ASP A 175 7.21 -20.37 4.67
CA ASP A 175 7.04 -18.98 4.26
C ASP A 175 6.27 -18.20 5.33
N TRP A 176 6.98 -17.42 6.11
CA TRP A 176 6.42 -16.58 7.16
C TRP A 176 6.22 -15.14 6.70
N TYR A 177 5.10 -14.59 7.14
CA TYR A 177 4.76 -13.17 6.96
C TYR A 177 4.68 -12.49 8.31
N VAL A 178 5.05 -11.23 8.33
CA VAL A 178 4.94 -10.34 9.50
C VAL A 178 3.84 -9.33 9.24
N THR A 179 2.98 -9.13 10.23
CA THR A 179 1.79 -8.29 10.13
C THR A 179 1.97 -6.99 10.87
N TYR A 180 1.42 -5.94 10.31
CA TYR A 180 1.49 -4.59 10.83
C TYR A 180 0.12 -3.92 10.79
N GLU A 181 -0.15 -3.07 11.76
CA GLU A 181 -1.33 -2.24 11.84
C GLU A 181 -0.95 -0.78 12.04
N LYS A 182 -1.64 0.12 11.36
CA LYS A 182 -1.61 1.54 11.70
C LYS A 182 -3.02 1.98 12.08
N VAL A 183 -3.16 2.46 13.31
CA VAL A 183 -4.38 3.11 13.79
C VAL A 183 -4.22 4.61 13.56
N PHE A 184 -5.17 5.23 12.87
CA PHE A 184 -5.11 6.67 12.62
C PHE A 184 -5.45 7.45 13.89
N GLU A 185 -4.74 8.54 14.12
CA GLU A 185 -5.06 9.43 15.21
C GLU A 185 -6.43 10.10 14.95
N ASP A 186 -7.30 10.03 15.94
CA ASP A 186 -8.57 10.79 15.90
C ASP A 186 -8.23 12.25 16.24
N ASP A 187 -7.98 13.04 15.21
CA ASP A 187 -7.88 14.51 15.39
C ASP A 187 -9.26 15.03 15.78
N GLY A 188 -9.62 14.81 17.06
CA GLY A 188 -10.88 15.21 17.65
C GLY A 188 -11.21 16.66 17.31
N ILE A 189 -11.87 16.83 16.18
CA ILE A 189 -12.55 18.09 15.83
C ILE A 189 -13.94 17.99 16.47
N ASP A 190 -14.01 18.36 17.75
CA ASP A 190 -15.26 18.72 18.44
C ASP A 190 -15.83 20.04 17.88
#